data_9d053eafad603491e1fe84af355e0302
#
_entry.id   9d053eafad603491e1fe84af355e0302
#
_cell.length_a   1.000
_cell.length_b   1.000
_cell.length_c   1.000
_cell.angle_alpha   90.00
_cell.angle_beta   90.00
_cell.angle_gamma   90.00
#
_symmetry.space_group_name_H-M   'P 1'
#
loop_
_entity.id
_entity.type
_entity.pdbx_description
1 polymer ?
#
loop_
_entity_poly.entity_id
_entity_poly.type
_entity_poly.pdbx_seq_one_letter_code
_entity_poly.pdbx_strand_id
1 'polypeptide(L)'
;MNIHTKKGTVKAVFGWPAIHTRKNGDEKAPKLDNIFLDCGCSSKDEVEKLGIHVGCVVTYEDKFMTLNDKFYVGRALDNRIGGFMIAEVARLLKQNKIKLPFGLYITNPVQEEVGLRGAQMIVETIQPNVAIVTDVTHDTNTPMLNKIKQGDIKCGEGPVIYYGPAVQNNLLDLIISTAEKNKIPFQRGAASRATGTDTDAFAFANGGVASALVSLPLRYMHTTVESVSICLLYTSPSPRDKRQSRMPSS
;
A
#
# COMPACT_ATOMS: atom_id res chain seq x y z
N MET A 1 -12.86 14.31 9.90
CA MET A 1 -13.36 13.21 9.06
C MET A 1 -14.07 13.76 7.84
N ASN A 2 -14.15 13.00 6.78
CA ASN A 2 -14.92 13.28 5.57
C ASN A 2 -16.01 12.24 5.42
N ILE A 3 -17.28 12.65 5.33
CA ILE A 3 -18.42 11.80 5.01
C ILE A 3 -18.72 12.00 3.54
N HIS A 4 -18.61 10.93 2.73
CA HIS A 4 -18.83 10.99 1.29
C HIS A 4 -20.29 10.71 0.97
N THR A 5 -20.97 11.71 0.44
CA THR A 5 -22.38 11.63 0.02
C THR A 5 -22.52 11.85 -1.48
N LYS A 6 -23.69 11.55 -2.03
CA LYS A 6 -24.01 11.89 -3.43
C LYS A 6 -24.06 13.41 -3.69
N LYS A 7 -24.23 14.22 -2.63
CA LYS A 7 -24.26 15.68 -2.71
C LYS A 7 -22.89 16.32 -2.55
N GLY A 8 -21.86 15.54 -2.25
CA GLY A 8 -20.49 15.99 -1.99
C GLY A 8 -19.96 15.50 -0.63
N THR A 9 -18.82 16.02 -0.25
CA THR A 9 -18.16 15.66 1.02
C THR A 9 -18.59 16.58 2.15
N VAL A 10 -19.08 15.98 3.24
CA VAL A 10 -19.46 16.69 4.47
C VAL A 10 -18.35 16.50 5.51
N LYS A 11 -17.95 17.59 6.15
CA LYS A 11 -16.98 17.54 7.25
C LYS A 11 -17.64 17.11 8.55
N ALA A 12 -16.94 16.27 9.32
CA ALA A 12 -17.38 15.83 10.64
C ALA A 12 -16.19 15.62 11.56
N VAL A 13 -16.46 15.55 12.85
CA VAL A 13 -15.46 15.23 13.88
C VAL A 13 -15.90 14.00 14.66
N PHE A 14 -14.95 13.23 15.18
CA PHE A 14 -15.26 12.18 16.14
C PHE A 14 -15.63 12.80 17.47
N GLY A 15 -16.86 12.55 17.90
CA GLY A 15 -17.36 12.92 19.22
C GLY A 15 -16.98 11.89 20.27
N TRP A 16 -16.41 12.36 21.37
CA TRP A 16 -16.08 11.56 22.54
C TRP A 16 -16.37 12.39 23.80
N PRO A 17 -17.02 11.81 24.84
CA PRO A 17 -17.30 12.54 26.06
C PRO A 17 -16.04 13.08 26.72
N ALA A 18 -16.12 14.29 27.26
CA ALA A 18 -15.03 14.90 28.03
C ALA A 18 -14.64 14.00 29.23
N ILE A 19 -13.35 14.00 29.60
CA ILE A 19 -12.81 13.09 30.63
C ILE A 19 -13.59 13.15 31.96
N HIS A 20 -13.97 14.32 32.40
CA HIS A 20 -14.71 14.52 33.66
C HIS A 20 -16.19 14.12 33.59
N THR A 21 -16.71 13.80 32.40
CA THR A 21 -18.07 13.29 32.21
C THR A 21 -18.11 11.78 32.00
N ARG A 22 -16.96 11.14 31.92
CA ARG A 22 -16.83 9.68 31.76
C ARG A 22 -17.02 8.99 33.12
N LYS A 23 -17.60 7.79 33.10
CA LYS A 23 -17.70 6.95 34.30
C LYS A 23 -16.37 6.23 34.55
N ASN A 24 -16.10 5.88 35.80
CA ASN A 24 -14.95 5.05 36.17
C ASN A 24 -14.97 3.73 35.36
N GLY A 25 -13.89 3.47 34.60
CA GLY A 25 -13.80 2.32 33.70
C GLY A 25 -13.92 2.62 32.21
N ASP A 26 -14.31 3.84 31.83
CA ASP A 26 -14.38 4.29 30.43
C ASP A 26 -13.01 4.70 29.84
N GLU A 27 -11.95 4.48 30.57
CA GLU A 27 -10.55 4.77 30.19
C GLU A 27 -10.01 3.81 29.10
N LYS A 28 -10.82 2.89 28.59
CA LYS A 28 -10.46 1.99 27.51
C LYS A 28 -10.52 2.74 26.17
N ALA A 29 -9.70 2.28 25.21
CA ALA A 29 -9.76 2.78 23.84
C ALA A 29 -11.21 2.78 23.33
N PRO A 30 -11.69 3.84 22.68
CA PRO A 30 -13.06 3.92 22.19
C PRO A 30 -13.33 2.80 21.19
N LYS A 31 -14.50 2.18 21.30
CA LYS A 31 -15.01 1.22 20.33
C LYS A 31 -15.96 1.92 19.37
N LEU A 32 -16.17 1.34 18.19
CA LEU A 32 -17.12 1.87 17.21
C LEU A 32 -18.52 2.11 17.79
N ASP A 33 -18.95 1.28 18.74
CA ASP A 33 -20.26 1.35 19.37
C ASP A 33 -20.45 2.57 20.29
N ASN A 34 -19.38 3.24 20.69
CA ASN A 34 -19.41 4.34 21.63
C ASN A 34 -18.74 5.63 21.14
N ILE A 35 -18.48 5.71 19.85
CA ILE A 35 -18.07 6.93 19.17
C ILE A 35 -19.12 7.33 18.13
N PHE A 36 -19.24 8.60 17.86
CA PHE A 36 -20.14 9.13 16.84
C PHE A 36 -19.48 10.24 16.05
N LEU A 37 -20.00 10.45 14.84
CA LEU A 37 -19.58 11.53 13.97
C LEU A 37 -20.50 12.73 14.17
N ASP A 38 -19.95 13.81 14.67
CA ASP A 38 -20.65 15.10 14.76
C ASP A 38 -20.39 15.90 13.50
N CYS A 39 -21.43 16.17 12.74
CA CYS A 39 -21.43 17.01 11.54
C CYS A 39 -22.11 18.38 11.77
N GLY A 40 -22.34 18.76 13.02
CA GLY A 40 -22.95 20.03 13.40
C GLY A 40 -24.47 20.09 13.21
N CYS A 41 -25.14 18.95 13.05
CA CYS A 41 -26.59 18.87 12.91
C CYS A 41 -27.27 18.60 14.25
N SER A 42 -28.47 19.19 14.44
CA SER A 42 -29.27 19.04 15.65
C SER A 42 -30.42 18.04 15.50
N SER A 43 -30.68 17.58 14.28
CA SER A 43 -31.79 16.65 13.99
C SER A 43 -31.44 15.68 12.85
N LYS A 44 -32.18 14.58 12.79
CA LYS A 44 -32.10 13.60 11.70
C LYS A 44 -32.40 14.24 10.33
N ASP A 45 -33.39 15.12 10.27
CA ASP A 45 -33.78 15.80 9.02
C ASP A 45 -32.66 16.68 8.48
N GLU A 46 -31.90 17.33 9.35
CA GLU A 46 -30.72 18.11 8.95
C GLU A 46 -29.64 17.22 8.38
N VAL A 47 -29.37 16.06 9.02
CA VAL A 47 -28.41 15.06 8.53
C VAL A 47 -28.81 14.54 7.14
N GLU A 48 -30.09 14.20 6.94
CA GLU A 48 -30.63 13.73 5.65
C GLU A 48 -30.56 14.83 4.58
N LYS A 49 -30.80 16.08 4.92
CA LYS A 49 -30.63 17.23 4.00
C LYS A 49 -29.21 17.37 3.49
N LEU A 50 -28.20 17.03 4.28
CA LEU A 50 -26.79 16.96 3.84
C LEU A 50 -26.52 15.78 2.89
N GLY A 51 -27.47 14.87 2.73
CA GLY A 51 -27.31 13.65 1.93
C GLY A 51 -26.63 12.50 2.65
N ILE A 52 -26.51 12.60 3.97
CA ILE A 52 -25.92 11.55 4.82
C ILE A 52 -26.98 10.47 5.07
N HIS A 53 -26.61 9.22 4.86
CA HIS A 53 -27.45 8.05 5.12
C HIS A 53 -26.57 6.86 5.52
N VAL A 54 -27.19 5.80 6.05
CA VAL A 54 -26.49 4.55 6.33
C VAL A 54 -25.85 4.00 5.06
N GLY A 55 -24.56 3.67 5.13
CA GLY A 55 -23.77 3.23 3.96
C GLY A 55 -22.92 4.33 3.33
N CYS A 56 -23.02 5.60 3.76
CA CYS A 56 -22.02 6.61 3.38
C CYS A 56 -20.65 6.23 3.90
N VAL A 57 -19.66 6.26 3.01
CA VAL A 57 -18.26 6.02 3.38
C VAL A 57 -17.72 7.19 4.18
N VAL A 58 -16.97 6.88 5.21
CA VAL A 58 -16.29 7.88 6.06
C VAL A 58 -14.79 7.65 5.99
N THR A 59 -14.03 8.71 5.71
CA THR A 59 -12.57 8.65 5.66
C THR A 59 -11.96 9.70 6.58
N TYR A 60 -10.73 9.46 7.01
CA TYR A 60 -9.91 10.53 7.56
C TYR A 60 -9.63 11.59 6.49
N GLU A 61 -9.29 12.79 6.93
CA GLU A 61 -8.84 13.82 6.01
C GLU A 61 -7.50 13.40 5.39
N ASP A 62 -7.44 13.43 4.07
CA ASP A 62 -6.20 13.12 3.36
C ASP A 62 -5.21 14.28 3.52
N LYS A 63 -4.11 13.99 4.18
CA LYS A 63 -2.95 14.88 4.26
C LYS A 63 -1.73 14.13 3.75
N PHE A 64 -1.01 14.77 2.85
CA PHE A 64 0.27 14.27 2.39
C PHE A 64 1.34 15.27 2.82
N MET A 65 2.41 14.76 3.42
CA MET A 65 3.53 15.59 3.84
C MET A 65 4.86 14.91 3.60
N THR A 66 5.91 15.70 3.52
CA THR A 66 7.28 15.22 3.55
C THR A 66 7.82 15.39 4.96
N LEU A 67 8.39 14.33 5.52
CA LEU A 67 8.98 14.32 6.85
C LEU A 67 10.51 14.29 6.73
N ASN A 68 11.16 15.38 7.16
CA ASN A 68 12.60 15.55 7.18
C ASN A 68 13.29 15.18 5.84
N ASP A 69 12.66 15.50 4.72
CA ASP A 69 13.11 15.19 3.36
C ASP A 69 13.53 13.72 3.11
N LYS A 70 13.07 12.82 3.99
CA LYS A 70 13.39 11.39 3.96
C LYS A 70 12.19 10.50 3.77
N PHE A 71 11.01 10.94 4.20
CA PHE A 71 9.80 10.14 4.13
C PHE A 71 8.64 10.92 3.55
N TYR A 72 7.86 10.26 2.72
CA TYR A 72 6.51 10.67 2.43
C TYR A 72 5.57 10.06 3.45
N VAL A 73 4.66 10.86 3.96
CA VAL A 73 3.68 10.46 4.97
C VAL A 73 2.28 10.74 4.46
N GLY A 74 1.41 9.77 4.58
CA GLY A 74 0.01 9.91 4.18
C GLY A 74 -0.81 8.71 4.60
N ARG A 75 -2.12 8.83 4.46
CA ARG A 75 -3.06 7.74 4.65
C ARG A 75 -3.07 6.84 3.41
N ALA A 76 -3.25 5.54 3.60
CA ALA A 76 -3.43 4.55 2.53
C ALA A 76 -2.28 4.58 1.49
N LEU A 77 -1.02 4.72 1.95
CA LEU A 77 0.16 4.38 1.15
C LEU A 77 0.20 2.86 0.91
N ASP A 78 -0.43 2.12 1.77
CA ASP A 78 -0.94 0.77 1.56
C ASP A 78 -2.28 0.81 0.78
N ASN A 79 -2.34 0.43 -0.51
CA ASN A 79 -1.17 0.19 -1.36
C ASN A 79 -1.16 1.18 -2.54
N ARG A 80 -1.37 2.48 -2.28
CA ARG A 80 -1.24 3.52 -3.32
C ARG A 80 0.18 3.62 -3.87
N ILE A 81 1.17 3.26 -3.05
CA ILE A 81 2.56 3.30 -3.48
C ILE A 81 2.86 2.22 -4.51
N GLY A 82 2.34 1.00 -4.33
CA GLY A 82 2.42 -0.05 -5.32
C GLY A 82 1.69 0.32 -6.61
N GLY A 83 0.50 0.92 -6.50
CA GLY A 83 -0.24 1.48 -7.64
C GLY A 83 0.58 2.52 -8.41
N PHE A 84 1.28 3.42 -7.72
CA PHE A 84 2.21 4.36 -8.35
C PHE A 84 3.35 3.65 -9.08
N MET A 85 3.96 2.63 -8.45
CA MET A 85 5.08 1.88 -9.04
C MET A 85 4.71 1.19 -10.34
N ILE A 86 3.57 0.52 -10.39
CA ILE A 86 3.12 -0.16 -11.62
C ILE A 86 2.76 0.84 -12.73
N ALA A 87 2.18 1.99 -12.39
CA ALA A 87 1.94 3.06 -13.35
C ALA A 87 3.26 3.64 -13.89
N GLU A 88 4.27 3.77 -13.04
CA GLU A 88 5.60 4.23 -13.43
C GLU A 88 6.30 3.24 -14.38
N VAL A 89 6.13 1.93 -14.19
CA VAL A 89 6.60 0.90 -15.13
C VAL A 89 6.00 1.15 -16.51
N ALA A 90 4.68 1.34 -16.62
CA ALA A 90 4.02 1.63 -17.90
C ALA A 90 4.56 2.92 -18.54
N ARG A 91 4.72 3.98 -17.73
CA ARG A 91 5.28 5.25 -18.18
C ARG A 91 6.69 5.11 -18.73
N LEU A 92 7.57 4.38 -18.03
CA LEU A 92 8.95 4.14 -18.43
C LEU A 92 9.05 3.32 -19.71
N LEU A 93 8.27 2.26 -19.85
CA LEU A 93 8.20 1.46 -21.07
C LEU A 93 7.82 2.33 -22.28
N LYS A 94 6.79 3.16 -22.14
CA LYS A 94 6.34 4.08 -23.19
C LYS A 94 7.40 5.14 -23.51
N GLN A 95 7.98 5.76 -22.49
CA GLN A 95 8.99 6.83 -22.66
C GLN A 95 10.25 6.29 -23.36
N ASN A 96 10.70 5.11 -23.01
CA ASN A 96 11.88 4.46 -23.58
C ASN A 96 11.59 3.68 -24.87
N LYS A 97 10.33 3.70 -25.35
CA LYS A 97 9.88 3.00 -26.56
C LYS A 97 10.22 1.51 -26.54
N ILE A 98 10.15 0.89 -25.36
CA ILE A 98 10.44 -0.53 -25.18
C ILE A 98 9.26 -1.33 -25.72
N LYS A 99 9.53 -2.22 -26.68
CA LYS A 99 8.55 -3.20 -27.19
C LYS A 99 8.75 -4.52 -26.43
N LEU A 100 7.70 -4.98 -25.78
CA LEU A 100 7.71 -6.28 -25.11
C LEU A 100 7.27 -7.38 -26.09
N PRO A 101 7.85 -8.59 -26.01
CA PRO A 101 7.44 -9.74 -26.85
C PRO A 101 6.17 -10.42 -26.33
N PHE A 102 5.50 -9.84 -25.31
CA PHE A 102 4.30 -10.36 -24.66
C PHE A 102 3.35 -9.22 -24.30
N GLY A 103 2.10 -9.55 -24.02
CA GLY A 103 1.12 -8.59 -23.48
C GLY A 103 1.41 -8.26 -22.02
N LEU A 104 1.48 -6.99 -21.68
CA LEU A 104 1.60 -6.50 -20.30
C LEU A 104 0.29 -5.84 -19.88
N TYR A 105 -0.28 -6.32 -18.81
CA TYR A 105 -1.47 -5.75 -18.16
C TYR A 105 -1.03 -5.07 -16.87
N ILE A 106 -1.27 -3.78 -16.76
CA ILE A 106 -1.09 -3.02 -15.52
C ILE A 106 -2.45 -2.94 -14.84
N THR A 107 -2.60 -3.59 -13.70
CA THR A 107 -3.88 -3.71 -13.01
C THR A 107 -3.78 -3.13 -11.60
N ASN A 108 -4.85 -2.49 -11.14
CA ASN A 108 -4.99 -1.99 -9.78
C ASN A 108 -6.26 -2.58 -9.18
N PRO A 109 -6.19 -3.77 -8.57
CA PRO A 109 -7.34 -4.46 -8.01
C PRO A 109 -8.01 -3.66 -6.90
N VAL A 110 -9.30 -3.86 -6.73
CA VAL A 110 -10.08 -3.31 -5.61
C VAL A 110 -10.29 -4.39 -4.54
N GLN A 111 -10.59 -3.97 -3.32
CA GLN A 111 -10.98 -4.87 -2.22
C GLN A 111 -9.89 -5.90 -1.86
N GLU A 112 -8.62 -5.52 -1.95
CA GLU A 112 -7.52 -6.33 -1.43
C GLU A 112 -7.70 -6.55 0.07
N GLU A 113 -7.85 -5.49 0.86
CA GLU A 113 -7.98 -5.42 2.32
C GLU A 113 -9.18 -6.20 2.91
N VAL A 114 -10.10 -6.63 2.07
CA VAL A 114 -11.31 -7.37 2.49
C VAL A 114 -11.43 -8.73 1.82
N GLY A 115 -10.32 -9.29 1.36
CA GLY A 115 -10.21 -10.66 0.88
C GLY A 115 -9.82 -10.82 -0.59
N LEU A 116 -8.94 -9.97 -1.13
CA LEU A 116 -8.28 -10.11 -2.45
C LEU A 116 -9.28 -10.20 -3.63
N ARG A 117 -10.47 -9.63 -3.49
CA ARG A 117 -11.59 -9.90 -4.40
C ARG A 117 -11.37 -9.41 -5.81
N GLY A 118 -10.77 -8.22 -5.94
CA GLY A 118 -10.45 -7.65 -7.25
C GLY A 118 -9.43 -8.49 -8.01
N ALA A 119 -8.39 -8.98 -7.32
CA ALA A 119 -7.38 -9.86 -7.90
C ALA A 119 -7.98 -11.18 -8.37
N GLN A 120 -8.90 -11.79 -7.60
CA GLN A 120 -9.63 -12.97 -8.00
C GLN A 120 -10.42 -12.76 -9.30
N MET A 121 -11.10 -11.62 -9.46
CA MET A 121 -11.83 -11.32 -10.69
C MET A 121 -10.90 -11.05 -11.88
N ILE A 122 -9.79 -10.35 -11.63
CA ILE A 122 -8.81 -10.02 -12.66
C ILE A 122 -8.12 -11.28 -13.20
N VAL A 123 -7.73 -12.20 -12.34
CA VAL A 123 -7.05 -13.44 -12.77
C VAL A 123 -7.96 -14.31 -13.64
N GLU A 124 -9.24 -14.39 -13.32
CA GLU A 124 -10.24 -15.11 -14.14
C GLU A 124 -10.48 -14.44 -15.50
N THR A 125 -10.45 -13.10 -15.53
CA THR A 125 -10.73 -12.34 -16.75
C THR A 125 -9.53 -12.30 -17.69
N ILE A 126 -8.32 -12.08 -17.17
CA ILE A 126 -7.11 -11.89 -17.97
C ILE A 126 -6.41 -13.24 -18.25
N GLN A 127 -6.52 -14.20 -17.31
CA GLN A 127 -5.83 -15.50 -17.37
C GLN A 127 -4.32 -15.36 -17.67
N PRO A 128 -3.58 -14.61 -16.82
CA PRO A 128 -2.18 -14.32 -17.08
C PRO A 128 -1.31 -15.59 -16.93
N ASN A 129 -0.21 -15.65 -17.66
CA ASN A 129 0.79 -16.72 -17.47
C ASN A 129 1.73 -16.40 -16.30
N VAL A 130 1.92 -15.11 -16.01
CA VAL A 130 2.82 -14.62 -14.95
C VAL A 130 2.14 -13.44 -14.25
N ALA A 131 2.25 -13.37 -12.94
CA ALA A 131 1.82 -12.24 -12.13
C ALA A 131 2.98 -11.74 -11.26
N ILE A 132 3.30 -10.45 -11.34
CA ILE A 132 4.22 -9.79 -10.41
C ILE A 132 3.38 -8.80 -9.61
N VAL A 133 3.21 -9.09 -8.34
CA VAL A 133 2.41 -8.28 -7.42
C VAL A 133 3.32 -7.34 -6.66
N THR A 134 2.93 -6.08 -6.60
CA THR A 134 3.55 -5.10 -5.72
C THR A 134 2.64 -4.83 -4.54
N ASP A 135 3.19 -4.91 -3.35
CA ASP A 135 2.48 -4.63 -2.12
C ASP A 135 3.38 -3.91 -1.12
N VAL A 136 2.98 -3.78 0.12
CA VAL A 136 3.79 -3.17 1.17
C VAL A 136 4.19 -4.19 2.23
N THR A 137 5.16 -3.84 3.06
CA THR A 137 5.58 -4.64 4.22
C THR A 137 6.10 -3.73 5.33
N HIS A 138 6.32 -4.29 6.52
CA HIS A 138 6.75 -3.51 7.68
C HIS A 138 8.22 -3.12 7.61
N ASP A 139 8.51 -1.81 7.80
CA ASP A 139 9.85 -1.38 8.23
C ASP A 139 10.06 -1.78 9.70
N THR A 140 10.91 -2.77 9.94
CA THR A 140 11.15 -3.30 11.28
C THR A 140 12.03 -2.40 12.17
N ASN A 141 12.50 -1.26 11.64
CA ASN A 141 13.01 -0.15 12.45
C ASN A 141 11.89 0.72 13.05
N THR A 142 10.64 0.43 12.72
CA THR A 142 9.50 1.04 13.42
C THR A 142 9.57 0.68 14.91
N PRO A 143 9.48 1.65 15.83
CA PRO A 143 9.50 1.37 17.27
C PRO A 143 8.47 0.30 17.64
N MET A 144 8.84 -0.58 18.58
CA MET A 144 8.00 -1.68 19.11
C MET A 144 7.81 -2.89 18.17
N LEU A 145 8.35 -2.88 16.96
CA LEU A 145 8.36 -4.09 16.13
C LEU A 145 9.49 -5.05 16.56
N ASN A 146 9.16 -6.35 16.59
CA ASN A 146 10.11 -7.39 16.98
C ASN A 146 10.81 -7.97 15.74
N LYS A 147 12.08 -7.61 15.54
CA LYS A 147 12.90 -8.08 14.42
C LYS A 147 13.11 -9.60 14.38
N ILE A 148 13.08 -10.26 15.53
CA ILE A 148 13.20 -11.74 15.57
C ILE A 148 12.00 -12.40 14.89
N LYS A 149 10.81 -11.80 15.02
CA LYS A 149 9.58 -12.33 14.42
C LYS A 149 9.34 -11.83 13.00
N GLN A 150 9.72 -10.59 12.70
CA GLN A 150 9.36 -9.89 11.46
C GLN A 150 10.50 -9.84 10.43
N GLY A 151 11.73 -10.23 10.84
CA GLY A 151 12.93 -10.03 10.02
C GLY A 151 13.57 -8.65 10.22
N ASP A 152 14.72 -8.41 9.60
CA ASP A 152 15.40 -7.10 9.63
C ASP A 152 15.20 -6.38 8.28
N ILE A 153 14.04 -5.81 8.11
CA ILE A 153 13.61 -5.10 6.90
C ILE A 153 13.60 -3.60 7.17
N LYS A 154 14.15 -2.81 6.26
CA LYS A 154 14.36 -1.37 6.46
C LYS A 154 13.88 -0.55 5.27
N CYS A 155 13.23 0.57 5.57
CA CYS A 155 12.98 1.60 4.60
C CYS A 155 14.28 2.16 4.00
N GLY A 156 14.32 2.34 2.69
CA GLY A 156 15.48 2.91 1.98
C GLY A 156 16.54 1.91 1.55
N GLU A 157 16.48 0.64 1.97
CA GLU A 157 17.40 -0.41 1.56
C GLU A 157 16.89 -1.26 0.37
N GLY A 158 15.94 -0.74 -0.38
CA GLY A 158 15.32 -1.41 -1.53
C GLY A 158 14.04 -2.17 -1.16
N PRO A 159 13.32 -2.64 -2.19
CA PRO A 159 12.13 -3.47 -2.00
C PRO A 159 12.48 -4.82 -1.40
N VAL A 160 11.48 -5.50 -0.86
CA VAL A 160 11.61 -6.85 -0.30
C VAL A 160 11.06 -7.86 -1.30
N ILE A 161 11.88 -8.80 -1.70
CA ILE A 161 11.47 -9.93 -2.54
C ILE A 161 11.13 -11.09 -1.62
N TYR A 162 9.89 -11.59 -1.71
CA TYR A 162 9.38 -12.60 -0.79
C TYR A 162 9.52 -14.01 -1.32
N TYR A 163 9.89 -14.92 -0.42
CA TYR A 163 9.79 -16.36 -0.56
C TYR A 163 8.49 -16.82 0.11
N GLY A 164 7.81 -17.81 -0.45
CA GLY A 164 6.61 -18.35 0.16
C GLY A 164 5.85 -19.31 -0.76
N PRO A 165 4.83 -20.02 -0.25
CA PRO A 165 4.09 -21.01 -1.02
C PRO A 165 3.38 -20.46 -2.26
N ALA A 166 2.99 -19.19 -2.25
CA ALA A 166 2.37 -18.51 -3.39
C ALA A 166 3.39 -17.98 -4.41
N VAL A 167 4.69 -18.10 -4.14
CA VAL A 167 5.75 -17.56 -5.00
C VAL A 167 6.38 -18.67 -5.81
N GLN A 168 6.43 -18.50 -7.14
CA GLN A 168 7.03 -19.45 -8.04
C GLN A 168 8.55 -19.27 -8.10
N ASN A 169 9.32 -20.31 -7.73
CA ASN A 169 10.76 -20.23 -7.51
C ASN A 169 11.56 -19.77 -8.73
N ASN A 170 11.26 -20.29 -9.93
CA ASN A 170 12.02 -19.88 -11.12
C ASN A 170 11.78 -18.40 -11.48
N LEU A 171 10.56 -17.90 -11.27
CA LEU A 171 10.26 -16.47 -11.45
C LEU A 171 10.99 -15.64 -10.40
N LEU A 172 11.02 -16.10 -9.15
CA LEU A 172 11.75 -15.46 -8.06
C LEU A 172 13.24 -15.36 -8.38
N ASP A 173 13.86 -16.45 -8.82
CA ASP A 173 15.27 -16.49 -9.18
C ASP A 173 15.59 -15.56 -10.37
N LEU A 174 14.67 -15.46 -11.34
CA LEU A 174 14.78 -14.51 -12.44
C LEU A 174 14.74 -13.05 -11.96
N ILE A 175 13.85 -12.71 -11.03
CA ILE A 175 13.76 -11.38 -10.46
C ILE A 175 15.05 -11.05 -9.68
N ILE A 176 15.51 -11.96 -8.83
CA ILE A 176 16.72 -11.79 -8.03
C ILE A 176 17.95 -11.62 -8.91
N SER A 177 18.17 -12.53 -9.86
CA SER A 177 19.31 -12.45 -10.77
C SER A 177 19.30 -11.17 -11.62
N THR A 178 18.10 -10.71 -12.00
CA THR A 178 17.93 -9.45 -12.71
C THR A 178 18.33 -8.26 -11.83
N ALA A 179 17.89 -8.24 -10.57
CA ALA A 179 18.26 -7.20 -9.62
C ALA A 179 19.78 -7.16 -9.37
N GLU A 180 20.39 -8.32 -9.13
CA GLU A 180 21.83 -8.46 -8.90
C GLU A 180 22.65 -8.01 -10.12
N LYS A 181 22.29 -8.46 -11.32
CA LYS A 181 22.96 -8.06 -12.57
C LYS A 181 22.91 -6.56 -12.80
N ASN A 182 21.83 -5.91 -12.42
CA ASN A 182 21.64 -4.48 -12.60
C ASN A 182 22.03 -3.66 -11.35
N LYS A 183 22.57 -4.30 -10.31
CA LYS A 183 22.97 -3.66 -9.05
C LYS A 183 21.81 -2.90 -8.38
N ILE A 184 20.60 -3.43 -8.49
CA ILE A 184 19.41 -2.89 -7.83
C ILE A 184 19.40 -3.44 -6.39
N PRO A 185 19.41 -2.57 -5.37
CA PRO A 185 19.36 -3.03 -3.99
C PRO A 185 17.99 -3.66 -3.69
N PHE A 186 17.98 -4.75 -2.97
CA PHE A 186 16.78 -5.42 -2.51
C PHE A 186 17.04 -6.15 -1.19
N GLN A 187 15.97 -6.46 -0.50
CA GLN A 187 15.98 -7.26 0.73
C GLN A 187 15.21 -8.55 0.51
N ARG A 188 15.39 -9.55 1.38
CA ARG A 188 14.70 -10.84 1.32
C ARG A 188 13.73 -10.98 2.48
N GLY A 189 12.51 -11.39 2.19
CA GLY A 189 11.48 -11.73 3.16
C GLY A 189 10.98 -13.16 2.94
N ALA A 190 10.25 -13.70 3.90
CA ALA A 190 9.62 -15.00 3.77
C ALA A 190 8.23 -15.03 4.42
N ALA A 191 7.29 -15.69 3.75
CA ALA A 191 5.96 -15.97 4.26
C ALA A 191 5.80 -17.49 4.42
N SER A 192 5.41 -17.94 5.60
CA SER A 192 5.37 -19.38 5.92
C SER A 192 4.14 -20.12 5.35
N ARG A 193 3.03 -19.41 5.15
CA ARG A 193 1.76 -19.98 4.69
C ARG A 193 1.15 -19.19 3.56
N ALA A 194 0.78 -17.95 3.82
CA ALA A 194 0.17 -17.02 2.89
C ALA A 194 0.96 -15.72 2.90
N THR A 195 0.95 -15.01 1.80
CA THR A 195 1.57 -13.69 1.71
C THR A 195 0.67 -12.62 2.33
N GLY A 196 -0.64 -12.87 2.38
CA GLY A 196 -1.65 -11.90 2.78
C GLY A 196 -1.83 -10.78 1.77
N THR A 197 -1.48 -11.02 0.51
CA THR A 197 -1.54 -10.05 -0.60
C THR A 197 -2.25 -10.64 -1.81
N ASP A 198 -2.49 -9.85 -2.82
CA ASP A 198 -3.08 -10.30 -4.09
C ASP A 198 -2.27 -11.43 -4.75
N THR A 199 -1.01 -11.65 -4.37
CA THR A 199 -0.20 -12.79 -4.84
C THR A 199 -0.89 -14.12 -4.57
N ASP A 200 -1.52 -14.28 -3.42
CA ASP A 200 -2.22 -15.52 -3.05
C ASP A 200 -3.41 -15.79 -3.99
N ALA A 201 -4.12 -14.74 -4.42
CA ALA A 201 -5.23 -14.89 -5.36
C ALA A 201 -4.75 -15.32 -6.75
N PHE A 202 -3.64 -14.77 -7.24
CA PHE A 202 -3.08 -15.16 -8.54
C PHE A 202 -2.49 -16.58 -8.50
N ALA A 203 -1.69 -16.88 -7.48
CA ALA A 203 -0.93 -18.13 -7.41
C ALA A 203 -1.82 -19.38 -7.43
N PHE A 204 -3.02 -19.31 -6.86
CA PHE A 204 -3.91 -20.45 -6.70
C PHE A 204 -5.10 -20.47 -7.68
N ALA A 205 -5.15 -19.54 -8.63
CA ALA A 205 -6.18 -19.49 -9.66
C ALA A 205 -5.76 -20.19 -10.95
N ASN A 206 -6.72 -20.59 -11.78
CA ASN A 206 -6.52 -21.13 -13.14
C ASN A 206 -5.51 -22.29 -13.24
N GLY A 207 -5.45 -23.16 -12.22
CA GLY A 207 -4.48 -24.26 -12.16
C GLY A 207 -3.07 -23.85 -11.77
N GLY A 208 -2.89 -22.63 -11.32
CA GLY A 208 -1.64 -22.05 -10.83
C GLY A 208 -1.03 -21.04 -11.80
N VAL A 209 -0.99 -19.77 -11.40
CA VAL A 209 -0.29 -18.70 -12.13
C VAL A 209 1.10 -18.51 -11.50
N ALA A 210 2.15 -18.49 -12.33
CA ALA A 210 3.50 -18.20 -11.85
C ALA A 210 3.56 -16.79 -11.24
N SER A 211 3.56 -16.70 -9.92
CA SER A 211 3.41 -15.45 -9.18
C SER A 211 4.66 -15.09 -8.38
N ALA A 212 4.91 -13.81 -8.22
CA ALA A 212 5.96 -13.26 -7.36
C ALA A 212 5.47 -12.02 -6.63
N LEU A 213 6.03 -11.78 -5.44
CA LEU A 213 5.72 -10.64 -4.59
C LEU A 213 6.96 -9.76 -4.38
N VAL A 214 6.79 -8.49 -4.69
CA VAL A 214 7.77 -7.42 -4.43
C VAL A 214 7.15 -6.38 -3.52
N SER A 215 7.53 -6.37 -2.25
CA SER A 215 6.92 -5.50 -1.24
C SER A 215 7.77 -4.28 -0.94
N LEU A 216 7.12 -3.17 -0.65
CA LEU A 216 7.74 -1.90 -0.34
C LEU A 216 7.70 -1.66 1.17
N PRO A 217 8.86 -1.54 1.87
CA PRO A 217 8.86 -1.28 3.30
C PRO A 217 8.21 0.06 3.64
N LEU A 218 7.28 0.05 4.59
CA LEU A 218 6.68 1.25 5.15
C LEU A 218 6.52 1.15 6.68
N ARG A 219 6.32 2.28 7.32
CA ARG A 219 6.03 2.42 8.75
C ARG A 219 4.55 2.67 8.97
N TYR A 220 4.06 2.20 10.10
CA TYR A 220 2.71 2.51 10.60
C TYR A 220 1.60 2.07 9.64
N MET A 221 1.79 0.90 8.98
CA MET A 221 0.79 0.27 8.12
C MET A 221 -0.59 0.25 8.79
N HIS A 222 -1.64 0.46 8.00
CA HIS A 222 -3.04 0.52 8.43
C HIS A 222 -3.35 1.65 9.43
N THR A 223 -2.55 2.73 9.39
CA THR A 223 -2.82 3.94 10.16
C THR A 223 -2.99 5.16 9.25
N THR A 224 -3.28 6.31 9.86
CA THR A 224 -3.45 7.57 9.12
C THR A 224 -2.13 8.27 8.78
N VAL A 225 -1.00 7.72 9.21
CA VAL A 225 0.35 8.30 9.12
C VAL A 225 1.36 7.32 8.55
N GLU A 226 0.93 6.47 7.64
CA GLU A 226 1.83 5.57 6.94
C GLU A 226 2.97 6.34 6.31
N SER A 227 4.18 5.80 6.40
CA SER A 227 5.38 6.52 6.02
C SER A 227 6.30 5.65 5.17
N VAL A 228 6.65 6.12 3.98
CA VAL A 228 7.53 5.41 3.04
C VAL A 228 8.78 6.24 2.76
N SER A 229 9.92 5.57 2.62
CA SER A 229 11.18 6.27 2.26
C SER A 229 11.12 6.84 0.84
N ILE A 230 11.50 8.11 0.70
CA ILE A 230 11.61 8.78 -0.60
C ILE A 230 12.60 8.05 -1.50
N CYS A 231 13.71 7.54 -0.96
CA CYS A 231 14.71 6.79 -1.71
C CYS A 231 14.15 5.56 -2.42
N LEU A 232 13.12 4.92 -1.86
CA LEU A 232 12.49 3.75 -2.45
C LEU A 232 11.88 4.04 -3.83
N LEU A 233 11.38 5.25 -4.04
CA LEU A 233 10.76 5.67 -5.29
C LEU A 233 11.78 6.03 -6.38
N TYR A 234 13.02 6.31 -5.98
CA TYR A 234 14.09 6.71 -6.90
C TYR A 234 15.08 5.57 -7.19
N THR A 235 15.03 4.46 -6.48
CA THR A 235 15.88 3.29 -6.73
C THR A 235 15.41 2.43 -7.91
N SER A 236 14.26 2.74 -8.50
CA SER A 236 13.95 2.24 -9.83
C SER A 236 14.91 2.92 -10.83
N PRO A 237 15.71 2.16 -11.62
CA PRO A 237 16.75 2.75 -12.47
C PRO A 237 16.12 3.70 -13.51
N SER A 238 16.11 4.97 -13.18
CA SER A 238 15.75 6.02 -14.13
C SER A 238 16.97 6.38 -14.96
N PRO A 239 16.88 6.50 -16.30
CA PRO A 239 17.94 7.02 -17.12
C PRO A 239 18.41 8.44 -16.73
N ARG A 240 17.67 9.13 -15.84
CA ARG A 240 18.03 10.46 -15.31
C ARG A 240 19.11 10.41 -14.25
N ASP A 241 19.31 9.31 -13.53
CA ASP A 241 20.32 9.23 -12.46
C ASP A 241 21.76 9.33 -12.95
N LYS A 242 22.01 9.07 -14.22
CA LYS A 242 23.33 9.28 -14.83
C LYS A 242 23.71 10.76 -15.06
N ARG A 243 22.78 11.70 -14.94
CA ARG A 243 23.05 13.14 -15.13
C ARG A 243 23.30 13.90 -13.83
N GLN A 244 22.84 13.40 -12.68
CA GLN A 244 23.06 14.07 -11.40
C GLN A 244 24.43 13.79 -10.77
N SER A 245 25.15 12.76 -11.19
CA SER A 245 26.52 12.47 -10.72
C SER A 245 27.62 13.36 -11.34
N ARG A 246 27.24 14.41 -12.08
CA ARG A 246 28.18 15.33 -12.73
C ARG A 246 28.00 16.79 -12.32
N MET A 247 27.60 17.07 -11.08
CA MET A 247 27.78 18.42 -10.56
C MET A 247 29.13 18.52 -9.87
N PRO A 248 30.03 19.45 -10.32
CA PRO A 248 31.25 19.70 -9.58
C PRO A 248 30.92 20.33 -8.24
N SER A 249 31.57 19.86 -7.20
CA SER A 249 31.61 20.52 -5.90
C SER A 249 32.30 21.87 -6.08
N SER A 250 31.59 22.95 -5.94
CA SER A 250 32.12 24.28 -5.69
C SER A 250 32.21 24.56 -4.21
#